data_74f0a6796d7e5b6eef33dab18752b3da
#
_entry.id   74f0a6796d7e5b6eef33dab18752b3da
#
_cell.length_a   1.000
_cell.length_b   1.000
_cell.length_c   1.000
_cell.angle_alpha   90.00
_cell.angle_beta   90.00
_cell.angle_gamma   90.00
#
_symmetry.space_group_name_H-M   'P 1'
#
loop_
_entity.id
_entity.type
_entity.pdbx_description
1 polymer ?
#
loop_
_entity_poly.entity_id
_entity_poly.type
_entity_poly.pdbx_seq_one_letter_code
_entity_poly.pdbx_strand_id
1 'polypeptide(L)'
;MAQVKTLVITGYGTNCERECAFAADQAGSDLTTVAYFSDLTADKVRLGEYNFLILPGGFLDGDDLGSAQAAALRWRHMRTKSGTSLMEELRAFLDAGSIVLGICNGFQLLVKLGLLPALDGQYFTRQVSLSHNDSAKYEDRWVTLKINRNSPCVFTRGLDYLYVPVRHGEGKLVPADQATLVRMQEQNLIALQYVDPG
;
A
#
# COMPACT_ATOMS: atom_id res chain seq x y z
N MET A 1 14.27 -16.03 -16.05
CA MET A 1 13.83 -15.16 -14.94
C MET A 1 12.32 -15.24 -14.88
N ALA A 2 11.72 -15.14 -13.69
CA ALA A 2 10.25 -15.08 -13.59
C ALA A 2 9.78 -13.75 -14.20
N GLN A 3 8.68 -13.76 -14.95
CA GLN A 3 8.07 -12.57 -15.51
C GLN A 3 7.46 -11.71 -14.42
N VAL A 4 7.70 -10.40 -14.46
CA VAL A 4 7.04 -9.42 -13.59
C VAL A 4 5.80 -8.89 -14.29
N LYS A 5 4.64 -9.22 -13.76
CA LYS A 5 3.34 -8.76 -14.27
C LYS A 5 2.72 -7.82 -13.25
N THR A 6 2.68 -6.54 -13.60
CA THR A 6 2.21 -5.46 -12.72
C THR A 6 0.76 -5.12 -13.02
N LEU A 7 -0.05 -5.06 -11.97
CA LEU A 7 -1.40 -4.52 -12.00
C LEU A 7 -1.46 -3.22 -11.20
N VAL A 8 -1.90 -2.16 -11.82
CA VAL A 8 -2.16 -0.86 -11.19
C VAL A 8 -3.66 -0.65 -11.12
N ILE A 9 -4.22 -0.53 -9.92
CA ILE A 9 -5.66 -0.32 -9.74
C ILE A 9 -5.97 1.16 -9.75
N THR A 10 -6.97 1.56 -10.55
CA THR A 10 -7.47 2.93 -10.65
C THR A 10 -8.97 3.02 -10.43
N GLY A 11 -9.48 4.24 -10.32
CA GLY A 11 -10.90 4.59 -10.16
C GLY A 11 -11.21 5.20 -8.79
N TYR A 12 -12.42 5.73 -8.66
CA TYR A 12 -12.94 6.26 -7.40
C TYR A 12 -12.01 7.23 -6.65
N GLY A 13 -11.48 8.23 -7.35
CA GLY A 13 -10.60 9.24 -6.76
C GLY A 13 -9.11 8.85 -6.76
N THR A 14 -8.73 7.77 -7.43
CA THR A 14 -7.32 7.45 -7.67
C THR A 14 -6.67 8.55 -8.51
N ASN A 15 -5.42 8.84 -8.18
CA ASN A 15 -4.54 9.76 -8.88
C ASN A 15 -3.17 9.07 -9.04
N CYS A 16 -2.40 9.43 -10.04
CA CYS A 16 -1.06 8.90 -10.30
C CYS A 16 -1.00 7.43 -10.77
N GLU A 17 -2.10 6.85 -11.28
CA GLU A 17 -2.08 5.50 -11.84
C GLU A 17 -1.17 5.39 -13.08
N ARG A 18 -1.10 6.45 -13.88
CA ARG A 18 -0.26 6.51 -15.09
C ARG A 18 1.21 6.60 -14.73
N GLU A 19 1.53 7.42 -13.74
CA GLU A 19 2.89 7.56 -13.21
C GLU A 19 3.38 6.26 -12.58
N CYS A 20 2.51 5.57 -11.84
CA CYS A 20 2.81 4.24 -11.28
C CYS A 20 3.07 3.21 -12.37
N ALA A 21 2.25 3.19 -13.42
CA ALA A 21 2.42 2.28 -14.56
C ALA A 21 3.74 2.59 -15.30
N PHE A 22 4.00 3.86 -15.59
CA PHE A 22 5.25 4.29 -16.22
C PHE A 22 6.47 3.89 -15.38
N ALA A 23 6.42 4.09 -14.06
CA ALA A 23 7.52 3.70 -13.18
C ALA A 23 7.74 2.18 -13.17
N ALA A 24 6.68 1.37 -13.20
CA ALA A 24 6.78 -0.08 -13.29
C ALA A 24 7.43 -0.52 -14.62
N ASP A 25 7.04 0.09 -15.73
CA ASP A 25 7.63 -0.18 -17.06
C ASP A 25 9.11 0.20 -17.07
N GLN A 26 9.48 1.37 -16.53
CA GLN A 26 10.88 1.81 -16.44
C GLN A 26 11.73 0.90 -15.53
N ALA A 27 11.10 0.29 -14.51
CA ALA A 27 11.75 -0.67 -13.62
C ALA A 27 11.87 -2.09 -14.23
N GLY A 28 11.35 -2.32 -15.45
CA GLY A 28 11.47 -3.59 -16.16
C GLY A 28 10.33 -4.57 -15.92
N SER A 29 9.11 -4.08 -15.65
CA SER A 29 7.93 -4.92 -15.69
C SER A 29 7.71 -5.49 -17.09
N ASP A 30 7.53 -6.80 -17.21
CA ASP A 30 7.27 -7.48 -18.49
C ASP A 30 5.87 -7.20 -19.04
N LEU A 31 4.93 -6.91 -18.15
CA LEU A 31 3.55 -6.52 -18.47
C LEU A 31 3.04 -5.58 -17.39
N THR A 32 2.59 -4.39 -17.78
CA THR A 32 1.90 -3.47 -16.88
C THR A 32 0.50 -3.19 -17.38
N THR A 33 -0.48 -3.44 -16.52
CA THR A 33 -1.90 -3.21 -16.80
C THR A 33 -2.45 -2.19 -15.82
N VAL A 34 -3.12 -1.16 -16.32
CA VAL A 34 -3.95 -0.26 -15.53
C VAL A 34 -5.38 -0.72 -15.65
N ALA A 35 -6.01 -1.07 -14.54
CA ALA A 35 -7.39 -1.55 -14.52
C ALA A 35 -8.25 -0.78 -13.52
N TYR A 36 -9.50 -0.54 -13.87
CA TYR A 36 -10.45 0.02 -12.91
C TYR A 36 -10.81 -1.00 -11.83
N PHE A 37 -11.07 -0.51 -10.62
CA PHE A 37 -11.58 -1.36 -9.55
C PHE A 37 -12.86 -2.13 -9.98
N SER A 38 -13.69 -1.51 -10.80
CA SER A 38 -14.87 -2.15 -11.41
C SER A 38 -14.53 -3.31 -12.34
N ASP A 39 -13.34 -3.35 -12.93
CA ASP A 39 -12.93 -4.46 -13.80
C ASP A 39 -12.58 -5.71 -12.97
N LEU A 40 -12.05 -5.54 -11.74
CA LEU A 40 -11.91 -6.65 -10.79
C LEU A 40 -13.28 -7.22 -10.43
N THR A 41 -14.23 -6.36 -10.04
CA THR A 41 -15.56 -6.82 -9.64
C THR A 41 -16.37 -7.42 -10.80
N ALA A 42 -16.07 -7.04 -12.03
CA ALA A 42 -16.70 -7.55 -13.24
C ALA A 42 -16.02 -8.83 -13.81
N ASP A 43 -15.02 -9.39 -13.14
CA ASP A 43 -14.19 -10.51 -13.61
C ASP A 43 -13.46 -10.27 -14.94
N LYS A 44 -13.25 -9.01 -15.33
CA LYS A 44 -12.48 -8.68 -16.53
C LYS A 44 -10.98 -8.77 -16.30
N VAL A 45 -10.55 -8.56 -15.05
CA VAL A 45 -9.17 -8.67 -14.59
C VAL A 45 -9.18 -9.43 -13.28
N ARG A 46 -8.23 -10.33 -13.08
CA ARG A 46 -8.09 -11.13 -11.85
C ARG A 46 -6.71 -10.92 -11.23
N LEU A 47 -6.65 -10.79 -9.92
CA LEU A 47 -5.37 -10.60 -9.23
C LEU A 47 -4.37 -11.73 -9.51
N GLY A 48 -4.84 -12.98 -9.59
CA GLY A 48 -3.99 -14.14 -9.83
C GLY A 48 -3.29 -14.20 -11.19
N GLU A 49 -3.60 -13.29 -12.11
CA GLU A 49 -2.91 -13.17 -13.41
C GLU A 49 -1.62 -12.34 -13.30
N TYR A 50 -1.41 -11.68 -12.17
CA TYR A 50 -0.29 -10.77 -11.87
C TYR A 50 0.50 -11.24 -10.66
N ASN A 51 1.67 -10.67 -10.44
CA ASN A 51 2.50 -10.93 -9.26
C ASN A 51 3.04 -9.65 -8.59
N PHE A 52 2.68 -8.51 -9.13
CA PHE A 52 2.95 -7.20 -8.52
C PHE A 52 1.69 -6.33 -8.59
N LEU A 53 1.15 -5.93 -7.46
CA LEU A 53 0.00 -5.04 -7.33
C LEU A 53 0.45 -3.67 -6.85
N ILE A 54 0.08 -2.60 -7.57
CA ILE A 54 0.29 -1.22 -7.15
C ILE A 54 -1.07 -0.59 -6.83
N LEU A 55 -1.18 -0.05 -5.64
CA LEU A 55 -2.28 0.79 -5.18
C LEU A 55 -1.80 2.24 -5.13
N PRO A 56 -2.13 3.05 -6.14
CA PRO A 56 -1.71 4.45 -6.22
C PRO A 56 -2.32 5.33 -5.13
N GLY A 57 -1.85 6.56 -5.07
CA GLY A 57 -2.42 7.60 -4.23
C GLY A 57 -3.65 8.27 -4.83
N GLY A 58 -4.12 9.28 -4.15
CA GLY A 58 -5.30 10.07 -4.51
C GLY A 58 -6.15 10.39 -3.30
N PHE A 59 -7.45 10.45 -3.50
CA PHE A 59 -8.49 10.62 -2.47
C PHE A 59 -9.54 9.52 -2.70
N LEU A 60 -9.19 8.29 -2.34
CA LEU A 60 -9.98 7.10 -2.63
C LEU A 60 -11.39 7.20 -2.01
N ASP A 61 -12.41 7.19 -2.89
CA ASP A 61 -13.81 7.39 -2.50
C ASP A 61 -14.06 8.71 -1.73
N GLY A 62 -13.26 9.77 -2.01
CA GLY A 62 -13.40 11.10 -1.45
C GLY A 62 -12.78 11.32 -0.06
N ASP A 63 -12.33 10.26 0.61
CA ASP A 63 -11.79 10.29 1.98
C ASP A 63 -12.74 10.90 3.05
N ASP A 64 -14.03 11.06 2.74
CA ASP A 64 -15.02 11.70 3.63
C ASP A 64 -15.20 10.98 4.98
N LEU A 65 -14.91 9.67 5.02
CA LEU A 65 -14.95 8.85 6.23
C LEU A 65 -13.57 8.67 6.88
N GLY A 66 -12.59 9.46 6.47
CA GLY A 66 -11.16 9.32 6.76
C GLY A 66 -10.41 8.62 5.62
N SER A 67 -9.12 8.86 5.56
CA SER A 67 -8.24 8.44 4.45
C SER A 67 -8.39 6.96 4.11
N ALA A 68 -8.76 6.66 2.87
CA ALA A 68 -8.99 5.31 2.32
C ALA A 68 -10.01 4.44 3.09
N GLN A 69 -10.84 5.00 3.99
CA GLN A 69 -11.76 4.21 4.79
C GLN A 69 -12.89 3.61 3.94
N ALA A 70 -13.50 4.39 3.06
CA ALA A 70 -14.55 3.91 2.16
C ALA A 70 -13.99 2.87 1.17
N ALA A 71 -12.80 3.10 0.63
CA ALA A 71 -12.11 2.13 -0.22
C ALA A 71 -11.85 0.80 0.51
N ALA A 72 -11.39 0.84 1.76
CA ALA A 72 -11.16 -0.37 2.56
C ALA A 72 -12.45 -1.16 2.80
N LEU A 73 -13.57 -0.47 3.07
CA LEU A 73 -14.88 -1.12 3.19
C LEU A 73 -15.32 -1.76 1.86
N ARG A 74 -15.09 -1.08 0.75
CA ARG A 74 -15.37 -1.61 -0.58
C ARG A 74 -14.57 -2.89 -0.83
N TRP A 75 -13.27 -2.90 -0.61
CA TRP A 75 -12.43 -4.10 -0.73
C TRP A 75 -12.94 -5.25 0.14
N ARG A 76 -13.32 -4.96 1.39
CA ARG A 76 -13.77 -5.99 2.35
C ARG A 76 -15.10 -6.63 1.99
N HIS A 77 -16.01 -5.88 1.38
CA HIS A 77 -17.39 -6.33 1.20
C HIS A 77 -17.77 -6.63 -0.25
N MET A 78 -16.97 -6.18 -1.22
CA MET A 78 -17.25 -6.46 -2.62
C MET A 78 -16.90 -7.90 -2.99
N ARG A 79 -17.71 -8.44 -3.89
CA ARG A 79 -17.47 -9.71 -4.55
C ARG A 79 -17.38 -9.47 -6.05
N THR A 80 -16.66 -10.37 -6.72
CA THR A 80 -16.63 -10.41 -8.17
C THR A 80 -17.99 -10.90 -8.71
N LYS A 81 -18.22 -10.73 -10.00
CA LYS A 81 -19.41 -11.24 -10.67
C LYS A 81 -19.54 -12.76 -10.54
N SER A 82 -18.44 -13.49 -10.47
CA SER A 82 -18.40 -14.93 -10.21
C SER A 82 -18.68 -15.30 -8.75
N GLY A 83 -18.81 -14.32 -7.84
CA GLY A 83 -19.15 -14.52 -6.43
C GLY A 83 -17.94 -14.63 -5.50
N THR A 84 -16.70 -14.58 -6.01
CA THR A 84 -15.48 -14.64 -5.20
C THR A 84 -15.31 -13.32 -4.43
N SER A 85 -14.95 -13.38 -3.15
CA SER A 85 -14.61 -12.19 -2.36
C SER A 85 -13.28 -11.60 -2.84
N LEU A 86 -13.21 -10.26 -2.98
CA LEU A 86 -11.94 -9.59 -3.29
C LEU A 86 -10.87 -9.83 -2.21
N MET A 87 -11.29 -10.03 -0.96
CA MET A 87 -10.37 -10.36 0.13
C MET A 87 -9.80 -11.78 -0.01
N GLU A 88 -10.59 -12.74 -0.52
CA GLU A 88 -10.13 -14.08 -0.83
C GLU A 88 -9.13 -14.08 -2.00
N GLU A 89 -9.40 -13.31 -3.05
CA GLU A 89 -8.45 -13.13 -4.16
C GLU A 89 -7.15 -12.48 -3.69
N LEU A 90 -7.24 -11.44 -2.86
CA LEU A 90 -6.06 -10.77 -2.31
C LEU A 90 -5.26 -11.69 -1.37
N ARG A 91 -5.94 -12.54 -0.60
CA ARG A 91 -5.29 -13.58 0.21
C ARG A 91 -4.51 -14.54 -0.68
N ALA A 92 -5.17 -15.09 -1.69
CA ALA A 92 -4.53 -16.03 -2.62
C ALA A 92 -3.33 -15.39 -3.35
N PHE A 93 -3.44 -14.10 -3.72
CA PHE A 93 -2.37 -13.33 -4.32
C PHE A 93 -1.13 -13.22 -3.41
N LEU A 94 -1.34 -12.94 -2.13
CA LEU A 94 -0.27 -12.85 -1.13
C LEU A 94 0.34 -14.22 -0.83
N ASP A 95 -0.50 -15.26 -0.68
CA ASP A 95 -0.07 -16.63 -0.40
C ASP A 95 0.76 -17.21 -1.58
N ALA A 96 0.53 -16.73 -2.80
CA ALA A 96 1.37 -17.04 -3.96
C ALA A 96 2.75 -16.35 -3.95
N GLY A 97 3.06 -15.54 -2.95
CA GLY A 97 4.31 -14.79 -2.83
C GLY A 97 4.37 -13.53 -3.68
N SER A 98 3.23 -13.08 -4.18
CA SER A 98 3.12 -11.81 -4.93
C SER A 98 3.30 -10.61 -4.01
N ILE A 99 3.75 -9.49 -4.58
CA ILE A 99 4.08 -8.29 -3.81
C ILE A 99 3.08 -7.15 -4.04
N VAL A 100 2.90 -6.32 -3.02
CA VAL A 100 2.00 -5.15 -3.07
C VAL A 100 2.74 -3.89 -2.68
N LEU A 101 2.58 -2.83 -3.46
CA LEU A 101 3.06 -1.49 -3.16
C LEU A 101 1.87 -0.55 -3.00
N GLY A 102 1.76 0.11 -1.84
CA GLY A 102 0.81 1.19 -1.61
C GLY A 102 1.53 2.54 -1.52
N ILE A 103 1.08 3.52 -2.28
CA ILE A 103 1.67 4.85 -2.32
C ILE A 103 0.64 5.86 -1.80
N CYS A 104 1.02 6.70 -0.82
CA CYS A 104 0.18 7.75 -0.24
C CYS A 104 -1.17 7.17 0.24
N ASN A 105 -2.29 7.50 -0.39
CA ASN A 105 -3.61 6.97 -0.06
C ASN A 105 -3.71 5.44 -0.26
N GLY A 106 -2.94 4.87 -1.21
CA GLY A 106 -2.80 3.43 -1.36
C GLY A 106 -2.10 2.77 -0.16
N PHE A 107 -1.10 3.43 0.45
CA PHE A 107 -0.50 2.96 1.70
C PHE A 107 -1.51 3.01 2.87
N GLN A 108 -2.29 4.09 2.96
CA GLN A 108 -3.37 4.19 3.94
C GLN A 108 -4.40 3.07 3.76
N LEU A 109 -4.71 2.69 2.52
CA LEU A 109 -5.56 1.54 2.22
C LEU A 109 -4.96 0.22 2.73
N LEU A 110 -3.65 -0.03 2.52
CA LEU A 110 -2.99 -1.23 3.03
C LEU A 110 -3.09 -1.34 4.56
N VAL A 111 -2.88 -0.23 5.27
CA VAL A 111 -3.03 -0.17 6.73
C VAL A 111 -4.49 -0.46 7.14
N LYS A 112 -5.45 0.17 6.47
CA LYS A 112 -6.89 -0.01 6.78
C LYS A 112 -7.38 -1.43 6.47
N LEU A 113 -6.82 -2.09 5.47
CA LEU A 113 -7.08 -3.50 5.18
C LEU A 113 -6.42 -4.45 6.18
N GLY A 114 -5.45 -3.98 6.97
CA GLY A 114 -4.67 -4.82 7.89
C GLY A 114 -3.62 -5.66 7.17
N LEU A 115 -3.12 -5.17 6.03
CA LEU A 115 -2.01 -5.79 5.28
C LEU A 115 -0.65 -5.36 5.83
N LEU A 116 -0.61 -4.28 6.59
CA LEU A 116 0.56 -3.75 7.26
C LEU A 116 0.26 -3.55 8.75
N PRO A 117 1.25 -3.83 9.61
CA PRO A 117 2.59 -4.36 9.36
C PRO A 117 2.66 -5.87 9.15
N ALA A 118 1.56 -6.61 9.27
CA ALA A 118 1.47 -8.07 9.17
C ALA A 118 2.41 -8.80 10.16
N LEU A 119 2.40 -8.37 11.43
CA LEU A 119 3.14 -9.04 12.50
C LEU A 119 2.85 -10.55 12.49
N ASP A 120 3.89 -11.36 12.58
CA ASP A 120 3.84 -12.83 12.53
C ASP A 120 3.11 -13.37 11.28
N GLY A 121 3.12 -12.62 10.17
CA GLY A 121 2.42 -12.98 8.94
C GLY A 121 0.90 -12.90 9.02
N GLN A 122 0.35 -12.24 10.04
CA GLN A 122 -1.10 -12.09 10.22
C GLN A 122 -1.65 -10.96 9.35
N TYR A 123 -2.01 -11.29 8.12
CA TYR A 123 -2.73 -10.38 7.23
C TYR A 123 -4.19 -10.20 7.65
N PHE A 124 -4.76 -9.05 7.27
CA PHE A 124 -6.15 -8.63 7.48
C PHE A 124 -6.54 -8.39 8.94
N THR A 125 -5.54 -8.31 9.82
CA THR A 125 -5.67 -7.89 11.22
C THR A 125 -5.11 -6.49 11.39
N ARG A 126 -5.92 -5.56 11.87
CA ARG A 126 -5.47 -4.18 12.11
C ARG A 126 -4.63 -4.12 13.37
N GLN A 127 -3.34 -3.91 13.21
CA GLN A 127 -2.34 -3.84 14.29
C GLN A 127 -1.80 -2.42 14.46
N VAL A 128 -2.05 -1.55 13.47
CA VAL A 128 -1.69 -0.13 13.50
C VAL A 128 -2.81 0.70 12.89
N SER A 129 -2.77 2.00 13.12
CA SER A 129 -3.63 2.99 12.47
C SER A 129 -2.80 4.13 11.93
N LEU A 130 -3.35 4.87 10.98
CA LEU A 130 -2.87 6.19 10.60
C LEU A 130 -3.81 7.23 11.18
N SER A 131 -3.24 8.26 11.81
CA SER A 131 -3.93 9.36 12.46
C SER A 131 -3.51 10.69 11.85
N HIS A 132 -4.20 11.75 12.23
CA HIS A 132 -3.84 13.12 11.87
C HIS A 132 -2.40 13.44 12.30
N ASN A 133 -1.75 14.27 11.48
CA ASN A 133 -0.43 14.79 11.80
C ASN A 133 -0.45 15.56 13.14
N ASP A 134 0.65 15.53 13.88
CA ASP A 134 0.77 16.28 15.14
C ASP A 134 0.64 17.79 14.95
N SER A 135 0.96 18.29 13.74
CA SER A 135 0.77 19.68 13.35
C SER A 135 -0.70 20.08 13.16
N ALA A 136 -1.62 19.11 13.16
CA ALA A 136 -3.04 19.29 12.81
C ALA A 136 -3.27 19.93 11.42
N LYS A 137 -2.28 19.86 10.53
CA LYS A 137 -2.31 20.44 9.18
C LYS A 137 -1.94 19.39 8.14
N TYR A 138 -2.33 19.67 6.89
CA TYR A 138 -1.80 18.98 5.74
C TYR A 138 -0.33 19.35 5.55
N GLU A 139 0.56 18.35 5.56
CA GLU A 139 1.99 18.55 5.34
C GLU A 139 2.28 18.42 3.84
N ASP A 140 2.94 19.43 3.28
CA ASP A 140 3.44 19.45 1.89
C ASP A 140 4.87 20.00 1.90
N ARG A 141 5.83 19.11 2.02
CA ARG A 141 7.26 19.47 2.08
C ARG A 141 8.14 18.28 1.70
N TRP A 142 9.38 18.57 1.37
CA TRP A 142 10.39 17.54 1.16
C TRP A 142 10.93 17.04 2.50
N VAL A 143 11.18 15.74 2.58
CA VAL A 143 11.70 15.07 3.77
C VAL A 143 12.75 14.05 3.42
N THR A 144 13.65 13.81 4.37
CA THR A 144 14.62 12.71 4.28
C THR A 144 14.10 11.52 5.09
N LEU A 145 14.09 10.37 4.45
CA LEU A 145 13.73 9.09 5.06
C LEU A 145 14.99 8.21 5.12
N LYS A 146 15.34 7.77 6.33
CA LYS A 146 16.38 6.77 6.53
C LYS A 146 15.80 5.37 6.33
N ILE A 147 16.51 4.55 5.59
CA ILE A 147 16.15 3.16 5.32
C ILE A 147 16.66 2.25 6.43
N ASN A 148 15.81 1.35 6.91
CA ASN A 148 16.25 0.22 7.71
C ASN A 148 16.77 -0.88 6.79
N ARG A 149 18.08 -1.04 6.70
CA ARG A 149 18.73 -2.05 5.85
C ARG A 149 18.38 -3.49 6.20
N ASN A 150 17.94 -3.74 7.44
CA ASN A 150 17.51 -5.06 7.91
C ASN A 150 16.05 -5.36 7.60
N SER A 151 15.31 -4.40 7.05
CA SER A 151 13.90 -4.59 6.70
C SER A 151 13.74 -5.65 5.61
N PRO A 152 12.73 -6.54 5.72
CA PRO A 152 12.37 -7.46 4.65
C PRO A 152 11.75 -6.76 3.43
N CYS A 153 11.51 -5.45 3.48
CA CYS A 153 10.91 -4.67 2.40
C CYS A 153 11.77 -4.71 1.14
N VAL A 154 11.26 -5.34 0.08
CA VAL A 154 12.00 -5.51 -1.18
C VAL A 154 12.22 -4.19 -1.92
N PHE A 155 11.33 -3.21 -1.73
CA PHE A 155 11.37 -1.92 -2.43
C PHE A 155 12.46 -0.97 -1.92
N THR A 156 13.05 -1.25 -0.76
CA THR A 156 14.09 -0.39 -0.14
C THR A 156 15.48 -1.00 -0.18
N ARG A 157 15.63 -2.16 -0.80
CA ARG A 157 16.92 -2.87 -0.89
C ARG A 157 17.96 -2.05 -1.64
N GLY A 158 19.14 -1.94 -1.07
CA GLY A 158 20.27 -1.23 -1.67
C GLY A 158 20.23 0.29 -1.50
N LEU A 159 19.23 0.81 -0.80
CA LEU A 159 19.09 2.23 -0.49
C LEU A 159 19.46 2.50 0.97
N ASP A 160 19.99 3.70 1.24
CA ASP A 160 20.29 4.18 2.60
C ASP A 160 19.32 5.28 3.01
N TYR A 161 18.99 6.15 2.08
CA TYR A 161 18.11 7.29 2.28
C TYR A 161 17.23 7.49 1.04
N LEU A 162 16.05 8.06 1.29
CA LEU A 162 15.17 8.61 0.25
C LEU A 162 14.92 10.09 0.56
N TYR A 163 14.95 10.93 -0.46
CA TYR A 163 14.53 12.31 -0.37
C TYR A 163 13.28 12.47 -1.24
N VAL A 164 12.14 12.61 -0.60
CA VAL A 164 10.83 12.56 -1.26
C VAL A 164 9.87 13.58 -0.67
N PRO A 165 8.85 14.03 -1.42
CA PRO A 165 7.82 14.89 -0.86
C PRO A 165 6.85 14.07 0.01
N VAL A 166 6.50 14.60 1.19
CA VAL A 166 5.31 14.16 1.93
C VAL A 166 4.14 15.04 1.52
N ARG A 167 2.95 14.42 1.40
CA ARG A 167 1.68 15.10 1.11
C ARG A 167 0.55 14.35 1.77
N HIS A 168 0.29 14.66 3.04
CA HIS A 168 -0.76 14.01 3.81
C HIS A 168 -1.25 14.86 5.00
N GLY A 169 -2.51 14.69 5.35
CA GLY A 169 -3.10 15.14 6.61
C GLY A 169 -3.13 14.03 7.68
N GLU A 170 -3.18 12.77 7.24
CA GLU A 170 -3.20 11.55 8.05
C GLU A 170 -2.00 10.67 7.72
N GLY A 171 -0.84 10.97 8.30
CA GLY A 171 0.40 10.23 8.06
C GLY A 171 1.10 9.73 9.33
N LYS A 172 0.53 10.04 10.51
CA LYS A 172 1.07 9.59 11.79
C LYS A 172 0.69 8.13 12.03
N LEU A 173 1.70 7.23 11.98
CA LEU A 173 1.50 5.82 12.28
C LEU A 173 1.39 5.63 13.81
N VAL A 174 0.32 5.00 14.24
CA VAL A 174 0.00 4.72 15.64
C VAL A 174 -0.16 3.21 15.82
N PRO A 175 0.78 2.53 16.51
CA PRO A 175 0.63 1.12 16.89
C PRO A 175 -0.55 0.93 17.86
N ALA A 176 -1.15 -0.25 17.87
CA ALA A 176 -2.26 -0.58 18.75
C ALA A 176 -1.87 -0.44 20.23
N ASP A 177 -0.63 -0.81 20.56
CA ASP A 177 -0.02 -0.70 21.88
C ASP A 177 1.50 -0.69 21.79
N GLN A 178 2.16 -0.51 22.93
CA GLN A 178 3.62 -0.50 23.03
C GLN A 178 4.24 -1.86 22.64
N ALA A 179 3.58 -2.97 22.96
CA ALA A 179 4.06 -4.31 22.60
C ALA A 179 4.09 -4.50 21.07
N THR A 180 3.06 -3.99 20.39
CA THR A 180 3.02 -3.96 18.91
C THR A 180 4.20 -3.18 18.33
N LEU A 181 4.53 -2.00 18.87
CA LEU A 181 5.68 -1.22 18.43
C LEU A 181 6.99 -1.98 18.60
N VAL A 182 7.21 -2.57 19.77
CA VAL A 182 8.43 -3.35 20.06
C VAL A 182 8.58 -4.51 19.08
N ARG A 183 7.51 -5.26 18.83
CA ARG A 183 7.52 -6.38 17.88
C ARG A 183 7.77 -5.92 16.43
N MET A 184 7.22 -4.78 16.02
CA MET A 184 7.53 -4.19 14.70
C MET A 184 9.03 -3.88 14.57
N GLN A 185 9.65 -3.36 15.63
CA GLN A 185 11.07 -3.08 15.67
C GLN A 185 11.91 -4.37 15.61
N GLU A 186 11.60 -5.36 16.45
CA GLU A 186 12.28 -6.66 16.50
C GLU A 186 12.22 -7.41 15.16
N GLN A 187 11.08 -7.36 14.48
CA GLN A 187 10.88 -7.99 13.17
C GLN A 187 11.35 -7.11 11.99
N ASN A 188 11.94 -5.94 12.26
CA ASN A 188 12.41 -4.99 11.23
C ASN A 188 11.33 -4.56 10.22
N LEU A 189 10.08 -4.49 10.65
CA LEU A 189 8.95 -4.12 9.78
C LEU A 189 8.82 -2.61 9.56
N ILE A 190 9.57 -1.80 10.33
CA ILE A 190 9.69 -0.36 10.12
C ILE A 190 10.79 -0.14 9.07
N ALA A 191 10.37 -0.04 7.81
CA ALA A 191 11.31 0.07 6.68
C ALA A 191 11.90 1.48 6.52
N LEU A 192 11.15 2.52 6.89
CA LEU A 192 11.47 3.92 6.67
C LEU A 192 11.24 4.74 7.94
N GLN A 193 12.12 5.68 8.22
CA GLN A 193 11.98 6.63 9.34
C GLN A 193 12.33 8.05 8.88
N TYR A 194 11.52 9.02 9.29
CA TYR A 194 11.86 10.43 9.10
C TYR A 194 13.10 10.78 9.91
N VAL A 195 14.02 11.50 9.28
CA VAL A 195 15.25 12.02 9.91
C VAL A 195 15.52 13.45 9.48
N ASP A 196 16.13 14.21 10.35
CA ASP A 196 16.68 15.50 9.97
C ASP A 196 17.94 15.26 9.12
N PRO A 197 18.09 15.99 8.01
CA PRO A 197 19.21 15.77 7.10
C PRO A 197 20.58 16.20 7.66
N GLY A 198 20.62 16.82 8.88
CA GLY A 198 21.85 17.31 9.53
C GLY A 198 22.29 18.67 8.98
#